data_c126de643dfea1f1345e1fd841eac157
#
_entry.id   c126de643dfea1f1345e1fd841eac157
#
_cell.length_a   1.000
_cell.length_b   1.000
_cell.length_c   1.000
_cell.angle_alpha   90.00
_cell.angle_beta   90.00
_cell.angle_gamma   90.00
#
_symmetry.space_group_name_H-M   'P 1'
#
loop_
_entity.id
_entity.type
_entity.pdbx_description
1 polymer ?
#
loop_
_entity_poly.entity_id
_entity_poly.type
_entity_poly.pdbx_seq_one_letter_code
_entity_poly.pdbx_strand_id
1 'polypeptide(L)'
;NMSSQMGHVGSPNRTVYCMTKHAIEGLTKAMAVELAPQRIRVNSVGPTFTDTPLVRRVIDTPQKRDFLMSKIPMGAMCRLEDVMAAAVYLASPAAAMVTGAHLLVDGGWTAQ
;
A
#
# COMPACT_ATOMS: atom_id res chain seq x y z
N ASN A 1 -4.25 8.59 -2.40
CA ASN A 1 -2.78 8.49 -2.52
C ASN A 1 -2.35 7.03 -2.67
N MET A 2 -1.29 6.80 -3.48
CA MET A 2 -0.72 5.46 -3.63
C MET A 2 0.53 5.34 -2.75
N SER A 3 0.42 4.59 -1.67
CA SER A 3 1.49 4.29 -0.73
C SER A 3 2.13 2.92 -0.97
N SER A 4 2.47 2.22 0.06
CA SER A 4 3.03 0.85 0.08
C SER A 4 2.92 0.32 1.52
N GLN A 5 2.98 -1.00 1.71
CA GLN A 5 3.24 -1.58 3.04
C GLN A 5 4.52 -1.00 3.66
N MET A 6 5.49 -0.57 2.82
CA MET A 6 6.73 0.10 3.27
C MET A 6 6.52 1.55 3.73
N GLY A 7 5.30 2.05 3.75
CA GLY A 7 4.88 3.24 4.49
C GLY A 7 4.61 2.97 5.97
N HIS A 8 4.63 1.70 6.40
CA HIS A 8 4.37 1.26 7.77
C HIS A 8 5.52 0.46 8.37
N VAL A 9 6.34 -0.17 7.54
CA VAL A 9 7.47 -1.00 7.97
C VAL A 9 8.75 -0.64 7.21
N GLY A 10 9.89 -0.97 7.83
CA GLY A 10 11.20 -0.85 7.17
C GLY A 10 11.49 -2.04 6.26
N SER A 11 12.44 -1.85 5.33
CA SER A 11 12.96 -2.92 4.50
C SER A 11 14.44 -2.68 4.19
N PRO A 12 15.29 -3.70 4.24
CA PRO A 12 16.70 -3.59 3.86
C PRO A 12 16.87 -3.03 2.44
N ASN A 13 17.84 -2.16 2.25
CA ASN A 13 18.15 -1.51 0.97
C ASN A 13 17.00 -0.69 0.36
N ARG A 14 16.07 -0.19 1.22
CA ARG A 14 14.89 0.60 0.81
C ARG A 14 14.73 1.89 1.61
N THR A 15 15.80 2.43 2.20
CA THR A 15 15.76 3.59 3.10
C THR A 15 15.00 4.76 2.48
N VAL A 16 15.40 5.22 1.30
CA VAL A 16 14.76 6.37 0.62
C VAL A 16 13.33 6.02 0.22
N TYR A 17 13.09 4.80 -0.27
CA TYR A 17 11.73 4.37 -0.62
C TYR A 17 10.81 4.36 0.60
N CYS A 18 11.24 3.77 1.72
CA CYS A 18 10.47 3.78 2.97
C CYS A 18 10.21 5.22 3.43
N MET A 19 11.22 6.10 3.41
CA MET A 19 11.06 7.51 3.75
C MET A 19 9.94 8.16 2.91
N THR A 20 9.94 7.98 1.59
CA THR A 20 8.92 8.57 0.72
C THR A 20 7.53 8.03 1.00
N LYS A 21 7.41 6.73 1.31
CA LYS A 21 6.11 6.10 1.57
C LYS A 21 5.56 6.46 2.96
N HIS A 22 6.41 6.59 3.98
CA HIS A 22 6.01 7.14 5.28
C HIS A 22 5.57 8.61 5.15
N ALA A 23 6.25 9.40 4.32
CA ALA A 23 5.84 10.78 4.05
C ALA A 23 4.43 10.86 3.43
N ILE A 24 4.08 9.94 2.52
CA ILE A 24 2.73 9.85 1.94
C ILE A 24 1.69 9.54 3.02
N GLU A 25 2.00 8.69 4.00
CA GLU A 25 1.08 8.39 5.09
C GLU A 25 0.83 9.63 5.98
N GLY A 26 1.89 10.35 6.33
CA GLY A 26 1.77 11.63 7.05
C GLY A 26 0.98 12.67 6.27
N LEU A 27 1.29 12.85 4.98
CA LEU A 27 0.56 13.75 4.09
C LEU A 27 -0.93 13.38 4.01
N THR A 28 -1.26 12.09 3.89
CA THR A 28 -2.65 11.62 3.82
C THR A 28 -3.44 12.02 5.06
N LYS A 29 -2.86 11.84 6.25
CA LYS A 29 -3.50 12.24 7.53
C LYS A 29 -3.69 13.75 7.62
N ALA A 30 -2.65 14.52 7.30
CA ALA A 30 -2.72 15.98 7.36
C ALA A 30 -3.78 16.54 6.42
N MET A 31 -3.79 16.10 5.16
CA MET A 31 -4.80 16.51 4.18
C MET A 31 -6.21 16.06 4.57
N ALA A 32 -6.37 14.87 5.15
CA ALA A 32 -7.66 14.39 5.59
C ALA A 32 -8.29 15.31 6.64
N VAL A 33 -7.50 15.75 7.63
CA VAL A 33 -7.95 16.69 8.68
C VAL A 33 -8.23 18.07 8.09
N GLU A 34 -7.33 18.58 7.27
CA GLU A 34 -7.42 19.92 6.67
C GLU A 34 -8.63 20.06 5.75
N LEU A 35 -8.94 19.03 4.94
CA LEU A 35 -9.96 19.09 3.92
C LEU A 35 -11.32 18.50 4.35
N ALA A 36 -11.41 17.87 5.52
CA ALA A 36 -12.65 17.32 6.03
C ALA A 36 -13.81 18.32 6.15
N PRO A 37 -13.61 19.60 6.58
CA PRO A 37 -14.68 20.60 6.62
C PRO A 37 -15.30 20.88 5.24
N GLN A 38 -14.54 20.65 4.17
CA GLN A 38 -14.98 20.82 2.79
C GLN A 38 -15.59 19.53 2.21
N ARG A 39 -15.76 18.49 3.05
CA ARG A 39 -16.24 17.17 2.66
C ARG A 39 -15.36 16.46 1.62
N ILE A 40 -14.07 16.77 1.59
CA ILE A 40 -13.08 16.09 0.78
C ILE A 40 -12.43 15.01 1.64
N ARG A 41 -12.48 13.78 1.15
CA ARG A 41 -11.86 12.62 1.80
C ARG A 41 -10.49 12.35 1.18
N VAL A 42 -9.51 12.05 2.02
CA VAL A 42 -8.14 11.73 1.59
C VAL A 42 -7.71 10.45 2.28
N ASN A 43 -7.42 9.43 1.49
CA ASN A 43 -6.98 8.13 1.97
C ASN A 43 -5.77 7.63 1.19
N SER A 44 -5.10 6.60 1.68
CA SER A 44 -4.05 5.92 0.93
C SER A 44 -4.36 4.42 0.77
N VAL A 45 -3.83 3.86 -0.32
CA VAL A 45 -3.76 2.41 -0.54
C VAL A 45 -2.32 1.99 -0.43
N GLY A 46 -2.03 0.99 0.39
CA GLY A 46 -0.70 0.46 0.65
C GLY A 46 -0.52 -0.98 0.16
N PRO A 47 -0.26 -1.20 -1.13
CA PRO A 47 -0.03 -2.53 -1.64
C PRO A 47 1.31 -3.10 -1.19
N THR A 48 1.40 -4.43 -1.13
CA THR A 48 2.67 -5.15 -1.20
C THR A 48 3.11 -5.33 -2.66
N PHE A 49 4.02 -6.24 -2.91
CA PHE A 49 4.48 -6.55 -4.26
C PHE A 49 3.31 -6.99 -5.14
N THR A 50 3.04 -6.18 -6.15
CA THR A 50 1.97 -6.42 -7.12
C THR A 50 2.56 -7.05 -8.38
N ASP A 51 1.92 -8.10 -8.89
CA ASP A 51 2.38 -8.82 -10.08
C ASP A 51 2.28 -7.95 -11.33
N THR A 52 3.35 -7.22 -11.60
CA THR A 52 3.50 -6.31 -12.73
C THR A 52 4.78 -6.62 -13.51
N PRO A 53 4.89 -6.19 -14.78
CA PRO A 53 6.12 -6.35 -15.54
C PRO A 53 7.35 -5.75 -14.85
N LEU A 54 7.19 -4.66 -14.11
CA LEU A 54 8.27 -4.03 -13.34
C LEU A 54 8.73 -4.94 -12.20
N VAL A 55 7.79 -5.47 -11.39
CA VAL A 55 8.11 -6.33 -10.26
C VAL A 55 8.73 -7.64 -10.72
N ARG A 56 8.23 -8.23 -11.81
CA ARG A 56 8.80 -9.45 -12.40
C ARG A 56 10.27 -9.28 -12.82
N ARG A 57 10.69 -8.07 -13.24
CA ARG A 57 12.09 -7.76 -13.53
C ARG A 57 12.98 -7.66 -12.30
N VAL A 58 12.39 -7.26 -11.17
CA VAL A 58 13.13 -7.10 -9.89
C VAL A 58 13.28 -8.43 -9.17
N ILE A 59 12.28 -9.30 -9.26
CA ILE A 59 12.28 -10.65 -8.68
C ILE A 59 12.64 -11.69 -9.74
N ASP A 60 13.81 -11.51 -10.37
CA ASP A 60 14.30 -12.22 -11.53
C ASP A 60 14.90 -13.61 -11.22
N THR A 61 15.00 -13.98 -9.95
CA THR A 61 15.54 -15.28 -9.52
C THR A 61 14.55 -16.02 -8.59
N PRO A 62 14.56 -17.37 -8.60
CA PRO A 62 13.75 -18.15 -7.68
C PRO A 62 13.96 -17.78 -6.20
N GLN A 63 15.21 -17.55 -5.81
CA GLN A 63 15.57 -17.20 -4.42
C GLN A 63 14.94 -15.87 -3.98
N LYS A 64 14.94 -14.85 -4.84
CA LYS A 64 14.29 -13.57 -4.56
C LYS A 64 12.77 -13.75 -4.46
N ARG A 65 12.20 -14.59 -5.31
CA ARG A 65 10.77 -14.89 -5.28
C ARG A 65 10.39 -15.62 -3.99
N ASP A 66 11.11 -16.67 -3.62
CA ASP A 66 10.85 -17.45 -2.41
C ASP A 66 10.99 -16.58 -1.16
N PHE A 67 12.04 -15.76 -1.09
CA PHE A 67 12.20 -14.79 -0.01
C PHE A 67 11.00 -13.83 0.08
N LEU A 68 10.54 -13.32 -1.05
CA LEU A 68 9.39 -12.43 -1.09
C LEU A 68 8.11 -13.14 -0.63
N MET A 69 7.87 -14.36 -1.14
CA MET A 69 6.69 -15.14 -0.78
C MET A 69 6.69 -15.50 0.71
N SER A 70 7.86 -15.79 1.31
CA SER A 70 7.96 -16.07 2.75
C SER A 70 7.56 -14.89 3.64
N LYS A 71 7.52 -13.66 3.09
CA LYS A 71 7.12 -12.44 3.81
C LYS A 71 5.64 -12.09 3.65
N ILE A 72 4.92 -12.78 2.78
CA ILE A 72 3.49 -12.56 2.56
C ILE A 72 2.72 -13.76 3.13
N PRO A 73 2.08 -13.66 4.29
CA PRO A 73 1.36 -14.80 4.91
C PRO A 73 0.35 -15.48 3.99
N MET A 74 -0.31 -14.73 3.11
CA MET A 74 -1.23 -15.31 2.11
C MET A 74 -0.52 -16.09 0.99
N GLY A 75 0.82 -16.06 0.92
CA GLY A 75 1.61 -16.85 -0.02
C GLY A 75 1.49 -16.45 -1.49
N ALA A 76 0.98 -15.25 -1.78
CA ALA A 76 0.79 -14.77 -3.15
C ALA A 76 1.07 -13.28 -3.27
N MET A 77 1.61 -12.84 -4.41
CA MET A 77 1.68 -11.42 -4.74
C MET A 77 0.26 -10.86 -4.96
N CYS A 78 0.07 -9.57 -4.69
CA CYS A 78 -1.15 -8.88 -5.09
C CYS A 78 -1.32 -8.95 -6.61
N ARG A 79 -2.54 -9.10 -7.06
CA ARG A 79 -2.93 -8.82 -8.44
C ARG A 79 -3.26 -7.34 -8.56
N LEU A 80 -3.26 -6.83 -9.77
CA LEU A 80 -3.64 -5.45 -10.02
C LEU A 80 -5.09 -5.18 -9.59
N GLU A 81 -5.97 -6.16 -9.80
CA GLU A 81 -7.40 -6.10 -9.44
C GLU A 81 -7.61 -5.95 -7.93
N ASP A 82 -6.76 -6.57 -7.11
CA ASP A 82 -6.83 -6.47 -5.65
C ASP A 82 -6.58 -5.03 -5.19
N VAL A 83 -5.58 -4.37 -5.79
CA VAL A 83 -5.26 -2.96 -5.52
C VAL A 83 -6.35 -2.03 -6.06
N MET A 84 -6.87 -2.32 -7.26
CA MET A 84 -7.93 -1.53 -7.87
C MET A 84 -9.22 -1.59 -7.06
N ALA A 85 -9.59 -2.76 -6.54
CA ALA A 85 -10.78 -2.93 -5.69
C ALA A 85 -10.72 -2.03 -4.44
N ALA A 86 -9.57 -1.97 -3.79
CA ALA A 86 -9.34 -1.08 -2.65
C ALA A 86 -9.49 0.41 -3.04
N ALA A 87 -8.93 0.81 -4.18
CA ALA A 87 -9.02 2.18 -4.68
C ALA A 87 -10.48 2.56 -5.02
N VAL A 88 -11.21 1.66 -5.68
CA VAL A 88 -12.63 1.85 -6.03
C VAL A 88 -13.47 1.98 -4.75
N TYR A 89 -13.26 1.10 -3.77
CA TYR A 89 -13.95 1.22 -2.47
C TYR A 89 -13.72 2.58 -1.84
N LEU A 90 -12.48 3.02 -1.70
CA LEU A 90 -12.15 4.31 -1.08
C LEU A 90 -12.68 5.51 -1.88
N ALA A 91 -12.83 5.39 -3.18
CA ALA A 91 -13.41 6.44 -4.04
C ALA A 91 -14.94 6.44 -4.04
N SER A 92 -15.58 5.35 -3.64
CA SER A 92 -17.02 5.15 -3.72
C SER A 92 -17.80 5.81 -2.57
N PRO A 93 -19.14 5.97 -2.69
CA PRO A 93 -20.01 6.37 -1.59
C PRO A 93 -19.99 5.41 -0.39
N ALA A 94 -19.63 4.13 -0.57
CA ALA A 94 -19.51 3.17 0.52
C ALA A 94 -18.43 3.57 1.54
N ALA A 95 -17.48 4.41 1.15
CA ALA A 95 -16.45 4.96 2.02
C ALA A 95 -16.73 6.40 2.49
N ALA A 96 -18.01 6.82 2.55
CA ALA A 96 -18.40 8.21 2.83
C ALA A 96 -17.82 8.78 4.13
N MET A 97 -17.61 7.95 5.15
CA MET A 97 -17.03 8.34 6.44
C MET A 97 -15.57 7.90 6.60
N VAL A 98 -14.93 7.43 5.53
CA VAL A 98 -13.54 6.97 5.56
C VAL A 98 -12.64 8.09 5.03
N THR A 99 -11.89 8.73 5.92
CA THR A 99 -10.86 9.74 5.58
C THR A 99 -9.67 9.61 6.53
N GLY A 100 -8.46 9.87 6.06
CA GLY A 100 -7.22 9.66 6.81
C GLY A 100 -6.84 8.18 6.97
N ALA A 101 -7.56 7.27 6.36
CA ALA A 101 -7.31 5.85 6.48
C ALA A 101 -6.20 5.38 5.52
N HIS A 102 -5.50 4.33 5.97
CA HIS A 102 -4.47 3.64 5.22
C HIS A 102 -4.95 2.21 4.97
N LEU A 103 -5.42 1.92 3.77
CA LEU A 103 -5.92 0.60 3.41
C LEU A 103 -4.77 -0.25 2.86
N LEU A 104 -4.29 -1.15 3.69
CA LEU A 104 -3.24 -2.10 3.30
C LEU A 104 -3.84 -3.23 2.45
N VAL A 105 -3.17 -3.53 1.35
CA VAL A 105 -3.47 -4.64 0.44
C VAL A 105 -2.18 -5.44 0.32
N ASP A 106 -1.81 -6.14 1.39
CA ASP A 106 -0.45 -6.63 1.57
C ASP A 106 -0.35 -8.13 1.91
N GLY A 107 -1.48 -8.84 1.87
CA GLY A 107 -1.52 -10.28 2.16
C GLY A 107 -1.05 -10.64 3.56
N GLY A 108 -1.12 -9.69 4.51
CA GLY A 108 -0.70 -9.86 5.90
C GLY A 108 0.77 -9.54 6.17
N TRP A 109 1.49 -8.93 5.23
CA TRP A 109 2.90 -8.57 5.42
C TRP A 109 3.12 -7.76 6.69
N THR A 110 2.29 -6.76 6.97
CA THR A 110 2.45 -5.87 8.12
C THR A 110 1.76 -6.35 9.38
N ALA A 111 1.06 -7.46 9.33
CA ALA A 111 0.32 -8.03 10.48
C ALA A 111 1.17 -8.97 11.36
N GLN A 112 2.45 -9.14 11.05
CA GLN A 112 3.38 -10.06 11.74
C GLN A 112 4.56 -9.32 12.41
#